data_e6504513c709ac0432cec338d64f28cc
#
_entry.id   e6504513c709ac0432cec338d64f28cc
#
_cell.length_a   1.000
_cell.length_b   1.000
_cell.length_c   1.000
_cell.angle_alpha   90.00
_cell.angle_beta   90.00
_cell.angle_gamma   90.00
#
_symmetry.space_group_name_H-M   'P 1'
#
loop_
_entity.id
_entity.type
_entity.pdbx_description
1 polymer ?
#
loop_
_entity_poly.entity_id
_entity_poly.type
_entity_poly.pdbx_seq_one_letter_code
_entity_poly.pdbx_strand_id
1 'polypeptide(L)'
;LYQAKTPYAGDAVAVKTLADTVGVGNHFGAYHISLETSEEPYDCQFIIQYPMKGEKKEKALEQMKKDACVMLALVDNLGSVSWEYMMTAEDNNGVETLQMTAEEASAYVGKNIKTCGESPKALQEMLTQLDFITDEGFYVVSGTERDENYNFKVVI
;
A
#
# COMPACT_ATOMS: atom_id res chain seq x y z
N LEU A 1 -4.78 -5.45 9.49
CA LEU A 1 -4.26 -4.33 8.72
C LEU A 1 -4.56 -2.98 9.39
N TYR A 2 -5.79 -2.77 9.81
CA TYR A 2 -6.17 -1.54 10.51
C TYR A 2 -5.36 -1.32 11.79
N GLN A 3 -5.00 -2.38 12.49
CA GLN A 3 -4.21 -2.31 13.72
C GLN A 3 -2.80 -1.77 13.49
N ALA A 4 -2.30 -1.81 12.27
CA ALA A 4 -1.00 -1.27 11.93
C ALA A 4 -1.03 0.23 11.57
N LYS A 5 -2.19 0.86 11.66
CA LYS A 5 -2.37 2.29 11.44
C LYS A 5 -1.43 3.10 12.33
N THR A 6 -0.83 4.14 11.78
CA THR A 6 0.06 5.04 12.53
C THR A 6 -0.20 6.49 12.15
N PRO A 7 -0.15 7.43 13.11
CA PRO A 7 -0.35 8.84 12.78
C PRO A 7 0.86 9.51 12.14
N TYR A 8 2.06 8.92 12.24
CA TYR A 8 3.31 9.62 11.90
C TYR A 8 4.11 8.91 10.82
N ALA A 9 4.27 9.57 9.68
CA ALA A 9 5.14 9.10 8.60
C ALA A 9 6.60 8.99 9.03
N GLY A 10 7.02 9.74 10.04
CA GLY A 10 8.38 9.69 10.56
C GLY A 10 8.69 8.50 11.47
N ASP A 11 7.68 7.73 11.85
CA ASP A 11 7.89 6.51 12.65
C ASP A 11 8.26 5.35 11.73
N ALA A 12 9.56 5.20 11.48
CA ALA A 12 10.07 4.24 10.51
C ALA A 12 9.69 2.80 10.84
N VAL A 13 9.67 2.44 12.11
CA VAL A 13 9.31 1.07 12.54
C VAL A 13 7.83 0.81 12.26
N ALA A 14 6.96 1.75 12.62
CA ALA A 14 5.52 1.60 12.38
C ALA A 14 5.20 1.57 10.88
N VAL A 15 5.85 2.42 10.08
CA VAL A 15 5.66 2.44 8.63
C VAL A 15 6.12 1.13 8.00
N LYS A 16 7.27 0.61 8.41
CA LYS A 16 7.78 -0.68 7.92
C LYS A 16 6.84 -1.82 8.30
N THR A 17 6.34 -1.83 9.52
CA THR A 17 5.39 -2.83 9.99
C THR A 17 4.11 -2.79 9.15
N LEU A 18 3.62 -1.59 8.88
CA LEU A 18 2.44 -1.42 8.03
C LEU A 18 2.72 -1.93 6.61
N ALA A 19 3.85 -1.56 6.03
CA ALA A 19 4.22 -2.00 4.67
C ALA A 19 4.30 -3.53 4.58
N ASP A 20 4.88 -4.18 5.59
CA ASP A 20 4.94 -5.64 5.64
C ASP A 20 3.52 -6.24 5.74
N THR A 21 2.64 -5.62 6.52
CA THR A 21 1.26 -6.06 6.68
C THR A 21 0.44 -5.86 5.41
N VAL A 22 0.70 -4.78 4.67
CA VAL A 22 0.10 -4.54 3.34
C VAL A 22 0.52 -5.61 2.36
N GLY A 23 1.72 -6.16 2.51
CA GLY A 23 2.23 -7.22 1.66
C GLY A 23 3.16 -6.72 0.55
N VAL A 24 3.79 -5.56 0.73
CA VAL A 24 4.69 -5.00 -0.28
C VAL A 24 5.77 -6.01 -0.70
N GLY A 25 6.37 -6.70 0.27
CA GLY A 25 7.40 -7.70 0.00
C GLY A 25 6.89 -8.89 -0.81
N ASN A 26 5.66 -9.31 -0.57
CA ASN A 26 5.06 -10.41 -1.33
C ASN A 26 4.65 -9.98 -2.72
N HIS A 27 4.24 -8.74 -2.88
CA HIS A 27 3.88 -8.19 -4.19
C HIS A 27 5.09 -7.98 -5.09
N PHE A 28 6.19 -7.47 -4.53
CA PHE A 28 7.32 -6.97 -5.34
C PHE A 28 8.68 -7.55 -4.97
N GLY A 29 8.75 -8.41 -3.97
CA GLY A 29 10.02 -8.95 -3.47
C GLY A 29 10.73 -8.00 -2.53
N ALA A 30 12.02 -8.18 -2.35
CA ALA A 30 12.81 -7.38 -1.41
C ALA A 30 12.75 -5.90 -1.75
N TYR A 31 12.62 -5.06 -0.73
CA TYR A 31 12.48 -3.62 -0.90
C TYR A 31 13.09 -2.88 0.30
N HIS A 32 13.40 -1.62 0.04
CA HIS A 32 13.79 -0.66 1.08
C HIS A 32 12.78 0.44 1.18
N ILE A 33 12.74 1.11 2.31
CA ILE A 33 11.90 2.28 2.52
C ILE A 33 12.79 3.49 2.76
N SER A 34 12.48 4.59 2.09
CA SER A 34 13.09 5.89 2.35
C SER A 34 11.96 6.86 2.71
N LEU A 35 12.06 7.50 3.87
CA LEU A 35 11.05 8.43 4.36
C LEU A 35 11.56 9.86 4.21
N GLU A 36 10.81 10.69 3.50
CA GLU A 36 11.09 12.12 3.39
C GLU A 36 10.09 12.87 4.25
N THR A 37 10.55 13.29 5.42
CA THR A 37 9.71 13.93 6.44
C THR A 37 10.25 15.27 6.91
N SER A 38 11.17 15.87 6.16
CA SER A 38 11.72 17.19 6.49
C SER A 38 10.75 18.32 6.13
N GLU A 39 9.95 18.13 5.08
CA GLU A 39 8.98 19.12 4.62
C GLU A 39 7.70 18.41 4.17
N GLU A 40 6.55 19.03 4.37
CA GLU A 40 5.29 18.54 3.83
C GLU A 40 5.17 18.86 2.34
N PRO A 41 4.53 17.99 1.53
CA PRO A 41 3.93 16.73 1.93
C PRO A 41 4.98 15.65 2.20
N TYR A 42 4.79 14.91 3.27
CA TYR A 42 5.70 13.81 3.61
C TYR A 42 5.54 12.65 2.65
N ASP A 43 6.67 12.05 2.28
CA ASP A 43 6.70 10.97 1.29
C ASP A 43 7.28 9.68 1.88
N CYS A 44 6.69 8.57 1.50
CA CYS A 44 7.22 7.23 1.77
C CYS A 44 7.63 6.63 0.42
N GLN A 45 8.92 6.42 0.22
CA GLN A 45 9.44 5.83 -1.01
C GLN A 45 9.76 4.36 -0.78
N PHE A 46 9.20 3.51 -1.63
CA PHE A 46 9.55 2.10 -1.70
C PHE A 46 10.54 1.89 -2.84
N ILE A 47 11.67 1.28 -2.52
CA ILE A 47 12.73 1.00 -3.49
C ILE A 47 12.77 -0.50 -3.69
N ILE A 48 12.28 -0.96 -4.84
CA ILE A 48 12.21 -2.39 -5.18
C ILE A 48 13.60 -2.82 -5.66
N GLN A 49 14.17 -3.83 -5.02
CA GLN A 49 15.57 -4.20 -5.23
C GLN A 49 15.84 -4.96 -6.52
N TYR A 50 14.90 -5.76 -6.99
CA TYR A 50 15.12 -6.64 -8.12
C TYR A 50 14.27 -6.25 -9.32
N PRO A 51 14.80 -6.43 -10.55
CA PRO A 51 14.04 -6.09 -11.76
C PRO A 51 12.73 -6.88 -11.87
N MET A 52 11.70 -6.21 -12.36
CA MET A 52 10.41 -6.81 -12.64
C MET A 52 10.35 -7.23 -14.12
N LYS A 53 9.56 -8.28 -14.39
CA LYS A 53 9.36 -8.74 -15.77
C LYS A 53 8.46 -7.77 -16.53
N GLY A 54 8.87 -7.38 -17.74
CA GLY A 54 8.15 -6.39 -18.54
C GLY A 54 6.70 -6.76 -18.83
N GLU A 55 6.42 -8.03 -19.05
CA GLU A 55 5.07 -8.54 -19.30
C GLU A 55 4.10 -8.36 -18.13
N LYS A 56 4.65 -8.14 -16.92
CA LYS A 56 3.85 -7.94 -15.71
C LYS A 56 3.77 -6.48 -15.29
N LYS A 57 4.30 -5.58 -16.08
CA LYS A 57 4.42 -4.17 -15.72
C LYS A 57 3.08 -3.55 -15.36
N GLU A 58 2.06 -3.73 -16.19
CA GLU A 58 0.74 -3.13 -15.95
C GLU A 58 0.13 -3.58 -14.63
N LYS A 59 0.23 -4.89 -14.34
CA LYS A 59 -0.27 -5.44 -13.09
C LYS A 59 0.51 -4.93 -11.89
N ALA A 60 1.83 -4.81 -12.04
CA ALA A 60 2.70 -4.29 -10.99
C ALA A 60 2.37 -2.84 -10.67
N LEU A 61 2.18 -2.00 -11.67
CA LEU A 61 1.82 -0.60 -11.48
C LEU A 61 0.44 -0.47 -10.81
N GLU A 62 -0.51 -1.29 -11.21
CA GLU A 62 -1.83 -1.31 -10.59
C GLU A 62 -1.72 -1.70 -9.11
N GLN A 63 -0.94 -2.73 -8.80
CA GLN A 63 -0.73 -3.14 -7.41
C GLN A 63 -0.02 -2.06 -6.59
N MET A 64 0.94 -1.36 -7.18
CA MET A 64 1.62 -0.24 -6.53
C MET A 64 0.62 0.85 -6.13
N LYS A 65 -0.33 1.16 -7.01
CA LYS A 65 -1.37 2.14 -6.71
C LYS A 65 -2.28 1.69 -5.58
N LYS A 66 -2.65 0.42 -5.55
CA LYS A 66 -3.47 -0.15 -4.49
C LYS A 66 -2.75 -0.12 -3.15
N ASP A 67 -1.49 -0.54 -3.13
CA ASP A 67 -0.67 -0.51 -1.92
C ASP A 67 -0.49 0.92 -1.42
N ALA A 68 -0.26 1.86 -2.33
CA ALA A 68 -0.13 3.27 -2.00
C ALA A 68 -1.40 3.82 -1.35
N CYS A 69 -2.58 3.45 -1.87
CA CYS A 69 -3.85 3.87 -1.27
C CYS A 69 -3.97 3.38 0.18
N VAL A 70 -3.58 2.15 0.46
CA VAL A 70 -3.63 1.61 1.82
C VAL A 70 -2.66 2.36 2.73
N MET A 71 -1.44 2.62 2.26
CA MET A 71 -0.46 3.38 3.04
C MET A 71 -0.96 4.80 3.34
N LEU A 72 -1.50 5.48 2.34
CA LEU A 72 -2.01 6.85 2.51
C LEU A 72 -3.23 6.90 3.42
N ALA A 73 -4.07 5.88 3.40
CA ALA A 73 -5.22 5.80 4.29
C ALA A 73 -4.81 5.57 5.75
N LEU A 74 -3.75 4.80 5.98
CA LEU A 74 -3.38 4.32 7.31
C LEU A 74 -2.19 5.05 7.95
N VAL A 75 -1.53 5.96 7.25
CA VAL A 75 -0.52 6.85 7.84
C VAL A 75 -1.08 8.27 7.77
N ASP A 76 -1.54 8.77 8.90
CA ASP A 76 -2.37 9.97 8.94
C ASP A 76 -1.74 11.20 8.29
N ASN A 77 -0.46 11.46 8.52
CA ASN A 77 0.21 12.64 7.99
C ASN A 77 1.03 12.38 6.71
N LEU A 78 0.88 11.21 6.10
CA LEU A 78 1.56 10.90 4.84
C LEU A 78 0.85 11.61 3.69
N GLY A 79 1.62 12.29 2.84
CA GLY A 79 1.09 13.04 1.70
C GLY A 79 1.29 12.38 0.35
N SER A 80 2.26 11.48 0.25
CA SER A 80 2.52 10.76 -1.01
C SER A 80 3.26 9.45 -0.75
N VAL A 81 3.14 8.55 -1.72
CA VAL A 81 3.91 7.29 -1.76
C VAL A 81 4.60 7.26 -3.12
N SER A 82 5.90 7.00 -3.10
CA SER A 82 6.71 6.90 -4.31
C SER A 82 7.27 5.49 -4.43
N TRP A 83 7.44 5.04 -5.66
CA TRP A 83 7.99 3.74 -5.98
C TRP A 83 9.16 3.92 -6.92
N GLU A 84 10.29 3.27 -6.61
CA GLU A 84 11.44 3.20 -7.49
C GLU A 84 11.63 1.74 -7.87
N TYR A 85 11.69 1.46 -9.16
CA TYR A 85 11.76 0.08 -9.64
C TYR A 85 12.53 0.00 -10.96
N MET A 86 12.94 -1.22 -11.30
CA MET A 86 13.62 -1.50 -12.57
C MET A 86 12.83 -2.54 -13.34
N MET A 87 12.82 -2.42 -14.65
CA MET A 87 12.28 -3.45 -15.53
C MET A 87 13.39 -4.38 -15.97
N THR A 88 13.04 -5.55 -16.52
CA THR A 88 14.02 -6.49 -17.05
C THR A 88 14.76 -5.92 -18.27
N ALA A 89 15.91 -6.52 -18.57
CA ALA A 89 16.87 -5.97 -19.53
C ALA A 89 16.35 -5.67 -20.93
N GLU A 90 15.33 -6.38 -21.39
CA GLU A 90 14.79 -6.17 -22.74
C GLU A 90 14.18 -4.80 -22.94
N ASP A 91 13.53 -4.29 -21.91
CA ASP A 91 12.88 -3.00 -21.92
C ASP A 91 13.58 -2.01 -21.02
N ASN A 92 14.72 -2.40 -20.49
CA ASN A 92 15.34 -1.66 -19.43
C ASN A 92 16.15 -0.47 -19.90
N ASN A 93 15.71 0.69 -19.53
CA ASN A 93 16.45 1.92 -19.69
C ASN A 93 16.84 2.47 -18.33
N GLY A 94 16.93 1.60 -17.30
CA GLY A 94 17.30 1.98 -15.96
C GLY A 94 16.14 2.02 -14.99
N VAL A 95 16.24 2.87 -14.00
CA VAL A 95 15.28 3.00 -12.92
C VAL A 95 14.08 3.82 -13.39
N GLU A 96 12.89 3.33 -13.09
CA GLU A 96 11.64 4.07 -13.31
C GLU A 96 11.03 4.43 -11.95
N THR A 97 10.17 5.43 -11.94
CA THR A 97 9.48 5.89 -10.74
C THR A 97 7.99 6.04 -10.98
N LEU A 98 7.25 5.84 -9.90
CA LEU A 98 5.81 6.10 -9.85
C LEU A 98 5.53 6.82 -8.55
N GLN A 99 4.73 7.85 -8.57
CA GLN A 99 4.31 8.55 -7.36
C GLN A 99 2.79 8.66 -7.32
N MET A 100 2.23 8.50 -6.13
CA MET A 100 0.81 8.73 -5.90
C MET A 100 0.66 9.65 -4.69
N THR A 101 0.06 10.81 -4.92
CA THR A 101 -0.26 11.74 -3.84
C THR A 101 -1.57 11.35 -3.17
N ALA A 102 -1.81 11.92 -1.98
CA ALA A 102 -3.08 11.71 -1.30
C ALA A 102 -4.27 12.19 -2.15
N GLU A 103 -4.10 13.26 -2.92
CA GLU A 103 -5.13 13.75 -3.83
C GLU A 103 -5.41 12.77 -4.97
N GLU A 104 -4.35 12.22 -5.55
CA GLU A 104 -4.48 11.21 -6.61
C GLU A 104 -5.12 9.93 -6.08
N ALA A 105 -4.74 9.50 -4.88
CA ALA A 105 -5.35 8.34 -4.25
C ALA A 105 -6.83 8.58 -3.97
N SER A 106 -7.19 9.78 -3.51
CA SER A 106 -8.59 10.16 -3.29
C SER A 106 -9.40 10.11 -4.58
N ALA A 107 -8.84 10.59 -5.67
CA ALA A 107 -9.49 10.50 -6.99
C ALA A 107 -9.62 9.04 -7.44
N TYR A 108 -8.63 8.23 -7.17
CA TYR A 108 -8.61 6.82 -7.55
C TYR A 108 -9.71 6.03 -6.84
N VAL A 109 -9.94 6.29 -5.55
CA VAL A 109 -10.98 5.59 -4.79
C VAL A 109 -12.34 6.32 -4.79
N GLY A 110 -12.39 7.56 -5.25
CA GLY A 110 -13.63 8.34 -5.34
C GLY A 110 -14.07 8.99 -4.04
N LYS A 111 -13.20 9.11 -3.05
CA LYS A 111 -13.45 9.80 -1.77
C LYS A 111 -12.14 10.15 -1.10
N ASN A 112 -12.18 11.02 -0.09
CA ASN A 112 -10.97 11.42 0.62
C ASN A 112 -10.27 10.19 1.21
N ILE A 113 -9.03 9.95 0.79
CA ILE A 113 -8.26 8.78 1.18
C ILE A 113 -8.08 8.67 2.70
N LYS A 114 -8.00 9.79 3.40
CA LYS A 114 -7.84 9.77 4.86
C LYS A 114 -9.08 9.24 5.57
N THR A 115 -10.25 9.45 5.01
CA THR A 115 -11.49 8.89 5.58
C THR A 115 -11.55 7.37 5.44
N CYS A 116 -10.85 6.81 4.48
CA CYS A 116 -10.77 5.35 4.29
C CYS A 116 -10.02 4.66 5.41
N GLY A 117 -9.21 5.38 6.17
CA GLY A 117 -8.47 4.85 7.31
C GLY A 117 -9.07 5.19 8.67
N GLU A 118 -10.24 5.82 8.73
CA GLU A 118 -10.83 6.27 9.99
C GLU A 118 -11.40 5.15 10.86
N SER A 119 -11.80 4.06 10.25
CA SER A 119 -12.39 2.93 10.97
C SER A 119 -12.12 1.63 10.24
N PRO A 120 -12.23 0.48 10.92
CA PRO A 120 -12.13 -0.82 10.26
C PRO A 120 -13.15 -0.98 9.13
N LYS A 121 -14.36 -0.47 9.32
CA LYS A 121 -15.41 -0.53 8.30
C LYS A 121 -15.05 0.28 7.06
N ALA A 122 -14.58 1.51 7.24
CA ALA A 122 -14.17 2.36 6.12
C ALA A 122 -13.02 1.72 5.35
N LEU A 123 -12.05 1.16 6.05
CA LEU A 123 -10.94 0.45 5.43
C LEU A 123 -11.42 -0.76 4.64
N GLN A 124 -12.32 -1.55 5.20
CA GLN A 124 -12.87 -2.72 4.52
C GLN A 124 -13.58 -2.33 3.23
N GLU A 125 -14.34 -1.25 3.25
CA GLU A 125 -15.04 -0.77 2.06
C GLU A 125 -14.05 -0.38 0.95
N MET A 126 -12.96 0.29 1.31
CA MET A 126 -11.91 0.64 0.36
C MET A 126 -11.21 -0.61 -0.20
N LEU A 127 -10.84 -1.55 0.65
CA LEU A 127 -10.17 -2.78 0.23
C LEU A 127 -11.06 -3.59 -0.72
N THR A 128 -12.35 -3.64 -0.45
CA THR A 128 -13.30 -4.32 -1.32
C THR A 128 -13.39 -3.61 -2.67
N GLN A 129 -13.47 -2.31 -2.68
CA GLN A 129 -13.52 -1.50 -3.89
C GLN A 129 -12.27 -1.69 -4.76
N LEU A 130 -11.10 -1.78 -4.12
CA LEU A 130 -9.83 -1.96 -4.82
C LEU A 130 -9.57 -3.41 -5.24
N ASP A 131 -10.42 -4.32 -4.83
CA ASP A 131 -10.16 -5.76 -5.00
C ASP A 131 -8.80 -6.13 -4.42
N PHE A 132 -8.52 -5.61 -3.23
CA PHE A 132 -7.24 -5.78 -2.56
C PHE A 132 -7.21 -7.09 -1.79
N ILE A 133 -6.21 -7.92 -2.08
CA ILE A 133 -6.05 -9.24 -1.45
C ILE A 133 -4.74 -9.28 -0.69
N THR A 134 -4.80 -9.68 0.58
CA THR A 134 -3.62 -9.86 1.41
C THR A 134 -2.92 -11.18 1.07
N ASP A 135 -1.81 -11.46 1.74
CA ASP A 135 -1.02 -12.66 1.54
C ASP A 135 -1.82 -13.95 1.74
N GLU A 136 -2.81 -13.92 2.60
CA GLU A 136 -3.69 -15.08 2.83
C GLU A 136 -4.80 -15.19 1.79
N GLY A 137 -4.86 -14.27 0.84
CA GLY A 137 -5.88 -14.23 -0.19
C GLY A 137 -7.20 -13.60 0.26
N PHE A 138 -7.21 -12.94 1.41
CA PHE A 138 -8.40 -12.32 1.98
C PHE A 138 -8.08 -10.93 2.52
N TYR A 139 -9.10 -10.10 2.61
CA TYR A 139 -8.96 -8.82 3.28
C TYR A 139 -8.83 -9.04 4.77
N VAL A 140 -7.79 -8.49 5.36
CA VAL A 140 -7.55 -8.57 6.79
C VAL A 140 -7.61 -7.16 7.36
N VAL A 141 -8.71 -6.85 7.99
CA VAL A 141 -8.89 -5.58 8.69
C VAL A 141 -8.72 -5.86 10.18
N SER A 142 -9.19 -5.04 11.05
CA SER A 142 -9.12 -5.32 12.48
C SER A 142 -10.06 -6.49 12.81
N GLY A 143 -9.51 -7.50 13.47
CA GLY A 143 -10.29 -8.63 13.95
C GLY A 143 -11.00 -9.40 12.86
N THR A 144 -10.28 -10.23 12.14
CA THR A 144 -10.89 -11.19 11.23
C THR A 144 -10.97 -12.56 11.92
N GLU A 145 -12.01 -13.28 11.63
CA GLU A 145 -12.17 -14.65 12.10
C GLU A 145 -12.72 -15.53 10.99
N ARG A 146 -12.54 -16.83 11.14
CA ARG A 146 -13.02 -17.79 10.17
C ARG A 146 -14.45 -18.21 10.52
N ASP A 147 -15.36 -18.19 9.55
CA ASP A 147 -16.72 -18.63 9.76
C ASP A 147 -16.84 -20.15 9.73
N GLU A 148 -18.06 -20.67 9.85
CA GLU A 148 -18.33 -22.11 9.87
C GLU A 148 -17.90 -22.84 8.61
N ASN A 149 -17.80 -22.13 7.49
CA ASN A 149 -17.42 -22.67 6.18
C ASN A 149 -15.97 -22.40 5.85
N TYR A 150 -15.16 -21.99 6.83
CA TYR A 150 -13.75 -21.65 6.67
C TYR A 150 -13.50 -20.42 5.81
N ASN A 151 -14.48 -19.57 5.63
CA ASN A 151 -14.30 -18.27 5.00
C ASN A 151 -13.96 -17.24 6.06
N PHE A 152 -13.09 -16.30 5.72
CA PHE A 152 -12.78 -15.22 6.64
C PHE A 152 -13.95 -14.26 6.75
N LYS A 153 -14.16 -13.80 7.96
CA LYS A 153 -15.22 -12.88 8.30
C LYS A 153 -14.59 -11.67 8.99
N VAL A 154 -14.90 -10.49 8.51
CA VAL A 154 -14.39 -9.26 9.11
C VAL A 154 -15.21 -8.94 10.35
N VAL A 155 -14.52 -8.76 11.47
CA VAL A 155 -15.11 -8.32 12.72
C VAL A 155 -14.81 -6.84 12.90
N ILE A 156 -15.85 -6.05 12.91
CA ILE A 156 -15.75 -4.59 12.97
C ILE A 156 -15.99 -4.10 14.38
#